data_26376ed01303b2e203d5dd7553e94f52
#
_entry.id   26376ed01303b2e203d5dd7553e94f52
#
_cell.length_a   1.000
_cell.length_b   1.000
_cell.length_c   1.000
_cell.angle_alpha   90.00
_cell.angle_beta   90.00
_cell.angle_gamma   90.00
#
_symmetry.space_group_name_H-M   'P 1'
#
loop_
_entity.id
_entity.type
_entity.pdbx_description
1 polymer ?
#
loop_
_entity_poly.entity_id
_entity_poly.type
_entity_poly.pdbx_seq_one_letter_code
_entity_poly.pdbx_strand_id
1 'polypeptide(L)'
;QTKLIIERYLNKKFDTCYILRLFNIAGYINNSHFYEFKNKYRRILPVINEAFRKKLTFKINLIESKGKPVFPARDFVHIKDFLKIILILLRKQTANNLILNVGNNKLIYLNEIINFFEKKLKKKINFKKVISSKGNLNYTLCNNTKIKRKFNFKFKFDLSEIVKSCINKKII
;
A
#
# COMPACT_ATOMS: atom_id res chain seq x y z
N GLN A 1 9.00 13.16 11.56
CA GLN A 1 9.70 14.46 11.44
C GLN A 1 10.64 14.49 10.24
N THR A 2 11.49 13.48 10.01
CA THR A 2 12.51 13.45 8.94
C THR A 2 11.94 13.68 7.53
N LYS A 3 10.82 13.02 7.17
CA LYS A 3 10.21 13.20 5.85
C LYS A 3 9.69 14.62 5.62
N LEU A 4 9.18 15.28 6.64
CA LEU A 4 8.71 16.66 6.53
C LEU A 4 9.87 17.65 6.35
N ILE A 5 11.01 17.39 6.99
CA ILE A 5 12.24 18.18 6.81
C ILE A 5 12.71 18.07 5.37
N ILE A 6 12.74 16.85 4.81
CA ILE A 6 13.11 16.62 3.41
C ILE A 6 12.16 17.36 2.45
N GLU A 7 10.85 17.29 2.66
CA GLU A 7 9.88 18.02 1.85
C GLU A 7 10.11 19.52 1.86
N ARG A 8 10.36 20.09 3.05
CA ARG A 8 10.66 21.52 3.20
C ARG A 8 11.96 21.92 2.51
N TYR A 9 12.99 21.09 2.63
CA TYR A 9 14.27 21.30 1.95
C TYR A 9 14.11 21.29 0.43
N LEU A 10 13.45 20.26 -0.13
CA LEU A 10 13.22 20.16 -1.56
C LEU A 10 12.41 21.34 -2.11
N ASN A 11 11.39 21.77 -1.37
CA ASN A 11 10.58 22.92 -1.76
C ASN A 11 11.36 24.25 -1.80
N LYS A 12 12.39 24.37 -0.96
CA LYS A 12 13.27 25.57 -0.97
C LYS A 12 14.37 25.51 -2.02
N LYS A 13 14.87 24.29 -2.29
CA LYS A 13 16.06 24.11 -3.14
C LYS A 13 15.74 24.07 -4.62
N PHE A 14 14.56 23.59 -4.99
CA PHE A 14 14.19 23.40 -6.40
C PHE A 14 12.98 24.27 -6.74
N ASP A 15 13.03 24.96 -7.87
CA ASP A 15 11.90 25.76 -8.38
C ASP A 15 10.78 24.86 -8.90
N THR A 16 11.17 23.69 -9.43
CA THR A 16 10.22 22.69 -9.94
C THR A 16 10.57 21.28 -9.47
N CYS A 17 9.71 20.69 -8.65
CA CYS A 17 9.84 19.27 -8.28
C CYS A 17 8.48 18.63 -7.96
N TYR A 18 8.40 17.31 -8.13
CA TYR A 18 7.28 16.51 -7.68
C TYR A 18 7.62 15.81 -6.37
N ILE A 19 6.86 16.09 -5.33
CA ILE A 19 6.97 15.43 -4.02
C ILE A 19 5.78 14.48 -3.87
N LEU A 20 6.05 13.18 -3.83
CA LEU A 20 5.01 12.16 -3.73
C LEU A 20 4.94 11.59 -2.31
N ARG A 21 3.80 11.78 -1.64
CA ARG A 21 3.49 11.13 -0.38
C ARG A 21 2.79 9.82 -0.68
N LEU A 22 3.56 8.73 -0.61
CA LEU A 22 3.08 7.40 -0.98
C LEU A 22 2.36 6.72 0.18
N PHE A 23 1.17 6.21 -0.09
CA PHE A 23 0.46 5.27 0.78
C PHE A 23 0.96 3.83 0.51
N ASN A 24 0.18 2.80 0.78
CA ASN A 24 0.69 1.44 0.63
C ASN A 24 0.65 1.00 -0.84
N ILE A 25 1.78 1.11 -1.53
CA ILE A 25 1.92 0.55 -2.88
C ILE A 25 1.96 -0.97 -2.76
N ALA A 26 1.14 -1.66 -3.55
CA ALA A 26 0.93 -3.08 -3.48
C ALA A 26 0.70 -3.71 -4.87
N GLY A 27 0.72 -5.04 -4.92
CA GLY A 27 0.57 -5.80 -6.15
C GLY A 27 1.88 -5.96 -6.94
N TYR A 28 1.80 -6.73 -8.00
CA TYR A 28 2.94 -7.05 -8.87
C TYR A 28 2.60 -6.75 -10.33
N ILE A 29 3.64 -6.52 -11.12
CA ILE A 29 3.56 -6.46 -12.58
C ILE A 29 3.95 -7.84 -13.10
N ASN A 30 3.20 -8.36 -14.06
CA ASN A 30 3.53 -9.63 -14.70
C ASN A 30 4.94 -9.57 -15.28
N ASN A 31 5.72 -10.64 -15.07
CA ASN A 31 7.12 -10.80 -15.52
C ASN A 31 8.15 -9.85 -14.89
N SER A 32 7.79 -9.09 -13.87
CA SER A 32 8.81 -8.31 -13.15
C SER A 32 9.58 -9.21 -12.18
N HIS A 33 10.91 -9.21 -12.31
CA HIS A 33 11.84 -9.84 -11.35
C HIS A 33 12.05 -9.00 -10.08
N PHE A 34 11.15 -8.05 -9.80
CA PHE A 34 11.23 -7.29 -8.57
C PHE A 34 10.88 -8.19 -7.39
N TYR A 35 11.90 -8.64 -6.71
CA TYR A 35 11.78 -9.33 -5.44
C TYR A 35 11.52 -8.28 -4.36
N GLU A 36 10.48 -8.49 -3.58
CA GLU A 36 10.40 -7.82 -2.31
C GLU A 36 11.52 -8.40 -1.45
N PHE A 37 12.53 -7.58 -1.14
CA PHE A 37 13.71 -7.99 -0.37
C PHE A 37 13.29 -8.83 0.84
N LYS A 38 14.04 -9.90 1.13
CA LYS A 38 13.93 -10.73 2.35
C LYS A 38 14.30 -9.90 3.59
N ASN A 39 13.67 -8.76 3.79
CA ASN A 39 13.98 -7.85 4.86
C ASN A 39 13.13 -8.12 6.09
N LYS A 40 13.71 -7.83 7.26
CA LYS A 40 13.15 -7.91 8.61
C LYS A 40 11.74 -7.24 8.73
N TYR A 41 11.40 -6.34 7.82
CA TYR A 41 10.12 -5.62 7.76
C TYR A 41 9.24 -6.16 6.64
N ARG A 42 8.66 -7.32 6.84
CA ARG A 42 7.76 -7.95 5.87
C ARG A 42 6.44 -7.17 5.76
N ARG A 43 6.07 -6.81 4.53
CA ARG A 43 4.76 -6.23 4.24
C ARG A 43 3.68 -7.30 4.32
N ILE A 44 2.45 -6.89 4.66
CA ILE A 44 1.37 -7.82 4.97
C ILE A 44 0.98 -8.75 3.82
N LEU A 45 0.92 -8.26 2.58
CA LEU A 45 0.50 -9.07 1.42
C LEU A 45 1.48 -10.21 1.13
N PRO A 46 2.81 -9.99 1.03
CA PRO A 46 3.79 -11.07 0.96
C PRO A 46 3.72 -12.04 2.13
N VAL A 47 3.53 -11.55 3.36
CA VAL A 47 3.42 -12.41 4.55
C VAL A 47 2.23 -13.35 4.43
N ILE A 48 1.05 -12.84 4.03
CA ILE A 48 -0.14 -13.67 3.83
C ILE A 48 0.10 -14.71 2.73
N ASN A 49 0.67 -14.30 1.60
CA ASN A 49 0.94 -15.21 0.47
C ASN A 49 1.95 -16.31 0.85
N GLU A 50 3.02 -15.95 1.57
CA GLU A 50 4.01 -16.91 2.06
C GLU A 50 3.41 -17.87 3.09
N ALA A 51 2.67 -17.36 4.07
CA ALA A 51 2.00 -18.17 5.08
C ALA A 51 1.05 -19.20 4.46
N PHE A 52 0.29 -18.78 3.45
CA PHE A 52 -0.57 -19.69 2.70
C PHE A 52 0.23 -20.80 2.01
N ARG A 53 1.28 -20.43 1.26
CA ARG A 53 2.07 -21.38 0.45
C ARG A 53 2.83 -22.40 1.30
N LYS A 54 3.40 -21.92 2.42
CA LYS A 54 4.19 -22.74 3.34
C LYS A 54 3.38 -23.38 4.46
N LYS A 55 2.04 -23.16 4.48
CA LYS A 55 1.13 -23.59 5.56
C LYS A 55 1.55 -23.07 6.94
N LEU A 56 2.12 -21.87 7.00
CA LEU A 56 2.59 -21.25 8.24
C LEU A 56 1.48 -20.46 8.90
N THR A 57 1.56 -20.36 10.23
CA THR A 57 0.75 -19.42 11.02
C THR A 57 1.49 -18.11 11.17
N PHE A 58 0.87 -16.98 10.81
CA PHE A 58 1.47 -15.66 11.03
C PHE A 58 0.72 -14.85 12.10
N LYS A 59 1.38 -13.81 12.62
CA LYS A 59 0.80 -12.93 13.63
C LYS A 59 0.19 -11.69 12.98
N ILE A 60 -1.00 -11.32 13.45
CA ILE A 60 -1.68 -10.08 13.09
C ILE A 60 -1.77 -9.20 14.32
N ASN A 61 -1.21 -8.01 14.23
CA ASN A 61 -1.32 -7.01 15.26
C ASN A 61 -2.68 -6.31 15.15
N LEU A 62 -3.55 -6.54 16.14
CA LEU A 62 -4.76 -5.78 16.34
C LEU A 62 -4.41 -4.48 17.06
N ILE A 63 -5.23 -3.46 16.87
CA ILE A 63 -5.08 -2.16 17.51
C ILE A 63 -6.25 -1.97 18.47
N GLU A 64 -5.98 -1.48 19.64
CA GLU A 64 -7.02 -1.11 20.58
C GLU A 64 -7.70 0.18 20.15
N SER A 65 -9.01 0.15 19.97
CA SER A 65 -9.84 1.29 19.64
C SER A 65 -11.08 1.29 20.52
N LYS A 66 -11.25 2.33 21.34
CA LYS A 66 -12.37 2.45 22.30
C LYS A 66 -12.53 1.20 23.18
N GLY A 67 -11.42 0.67 23.73
CA GLY A 67 -11.41 -0.51 24.59
C GLY A 67 -11.66 -1.85 23.87
N LYS A 68 -11.68 -1.86 22.52
CA LYS A 68 -11.89 -3.09 21.74
C LYS A 68 -10.76 -3.32 20.74
N PRO A 69 -10.30 -4.58 20.56
CA PRO A 69 -9.31 -4.91 19.55
C PRO A 69 -9.93 -4.88 18.16
N VAL A 70 -9.38 -4.06 17.26
CA VAL A 70 -9.82 -3.91 15.88
C VAL A 70 -8.69 -4.23 14.91
N PHE A 71 -9.06 -4.70 13.71
CA PHE A 71 -8.08 -4.84 12.63
C PHE A 71 -7.66 -3.46 12.11
N PRO A 72 -6.35 -3.23 11.89
CA PRO A 72 -5.90 -2.00 11.27
C PRO A 72 -6.39 -1.91 9.83
N ALA A 73 -6.64 -0.69 9.37
CA ALA A 73 -7.03 -0.43 8.00
C ALA A 73 -6.03 0.48 7.30
N ARG A 74 -5.79 0.24 6.01
CA ARG A 74 -4.84 0.99 5.18
C ARG A 74 -5.43 1.28 3.82
N ASP A 75 -4.93 2.33 3.22
CA ASP A 75 -5.17 2.64 1.82
C ASP A 75 -4.09 1.98 0.96
N PHE A 76 -4.51 1.19 -0.01
CA PHE A 76 -3.62 0.49 -0.93
C PHE A 76 -3.80 1.02 -2.34
N VAL A 77 -2.68 1.23 -3.04
CA VAL A 77 -2.65 1.57 -4.45
C VAL A 77 -1.88 0.52 -5.23
N HIS A 78 -2.43 0.07 -6.34
CA HIS A 78 -1.76 -0.93 -7.17
C HIS A 78 -0.53 -0.33 -7.85
N ILE A 79 0.55 -1.10 -7.91
CA ILE A 79 1.82 -0.66 -8.53
C ILE A 79 1.63 -0.15 -9.97
N LYS A 80 0.71 -0.74 -10.75
CA LYS A 80 0.40 -0.28 -12.11
C LYS A 80 -0.19 1.14 -12.14
N ASP A 81 -1.06 1.49 -11.19
CA ASP A 81 -1.59 2.85 -11.09
C ASP A 81 -0.51 3.83 -10.65
N PHE A 82 0.34 3.43 -9.70
CA PHE A 82 1.49 4.24 -9.29
C PHE A 82 2.43 4.53 -10.47
N LEU A 83 2.80 3.52 -11.27
CA LEU A 83 3.65 3.73 -12.43
C LEU A 83 3.03 4.63 -13.50
N LYS A 84 1.72 4.54 -13.72
CA LYS A 84 1.02 5.48 -14.61
C LYS A 84 1.11 6.91 -14.12
N ILE A 85 1.01 7.12 -12.79
CA ILE A 85 1.20 8.45 -12.20
C ILE A 85 2.62 8.96 -12.49
N ILE A 86 3.65 8.14 -12.25
CA ILE A 86 5.04 8.51 -12.56
C ILE A 86 5.19 8.89 -14.02
N LEU A 87 4.67 8.09 -14.96
CA LEU A 87 4.75 8.39 -16.39
C LEU A 87 4.06 9.70 -16.77
N ILE A 88 2.92 10.01 -16.15
CA ILE A 88 2.23 11.30 -16.37
C ILE A 88 3.09 12.46 -15.86
N LEU A 89 3.70 12.33 -14.69
CA LEU A 89 4.52 13.37 -14.09
C LEU A 89 5.80 13.63 -14.90
N LEU A 90 6.45 12.57 -15.42
CA LEU A 90 7.63 12.69 -16.27
C LEU A 90 7.33 13.39 -17.61
N ARG A 91 6.10 13.26 -18.13
CA ARG A 91 5.68 13.90 -19.37
C ARG A 91 5.16 15.33 -19.20
N LYS A 92 4.77 15.69 -18.00
CA LYS A 92 4.21 17.02 -17.69
C LYS A 92 5.22 17.83 -16.90
N GLN A 93 5.73 18.87 -17.52
CA GLN A 93 6.47 19.90 -16.78
C GLN A 93 5.49 20.73 -15.95
N THR A 94 5.88 21.08 -14.74
CA THR A 94 5.15 22.03 -13.89
C THR A 94 6.01 23.25 -13.65
N ALA A 95 5.41 24.41 -13.63
CA ALA A 95 6.11 25.66 -13.33
C ALA A 95 6.50 25.81 -11.84
N ASN A 96 5.93 24.97 -10.96
CA ASN A 96 6.11 25.07 -9.51
C ASN A 96 6.19 23.70 -8.84
N ASN A 97 6.70 23.68 -7.62
CA ASN A 97 6.72 22.48 -6.79
C ASN A 97 5.31 21.93 -6.54
N LEU A 98 5.18 20.62 -6.63
CA LEU A 98 3.88 19.96 -6.50
C LEU A 98 3.93 18.79 -5.54
N ILE A 99 3.27 18.93 -4.40
CA ILE A 99 3.11 17.84 -3.42
C ILE A 99 1.80 17.11 -3.72
N LEU A 100 1.90 15.77 -3.92
CA LEU A 100 0.80 14.90 -4.28
C LEU A 100 0.72 13.70 -3.32
N ASN A 101 -0.46 13.43 -2.80
CA ASN A 101 -0.72 12.19 -2.09
C ASN A 101 -1.10 11.10 -3.10
N VAL A 102 -0.46 9.93 -3.01
CA VAL A 102 -0.67 8.80 -3.92
C VAL A 102 -1.24 7.62 -3.14
N GLY A 103 -2.53 7.43 -3.23
CA GLY A 103 -3.34 6.37 -2.63
C GLY A 103 -4.69 6.30 -3.36
N ASN A 104 -5.44 5.26 -3.11
CA ASN A 104 -6.70 5.00 -3.82
C ASN A 104 -7.90 5.74 -3.23
N ASN A 105 -7.74 6.36 -2.05
CA ASN A 105 -8.81 6.95 -1.24
C ASN A 105 -9.87 5.89 -0.85
N LYS A 106 -9.41 4.68 -0.54
CA LYS A 106 -10.26 3.58 -0.08
C LYS A 106 -9.63 2.89 1.13
N LEU A 107 -10.39 2.84 2.21
CA LEU A 107 -9.96 2.17 3.43
C LEU A 107 -10.22 0.67 3.28
N ILE A 108 -9.18 -0.13 3.52
CA ILE A 108 -9.23 -1.59 3.46
C ILE A 108 -8.72 -2.15 4.78
N TYR A 109 -9.57 -2.89 5.47
CA TYR A 109 -9.24 -3.57 6.71
C TYR A 109 -8.42 -4.84 6.43
N LEU A 110 -7.54 -5.19 7.36
CA LEU A 110 -6.66 -6.33 7.20
C LEU A 110 -7.41 -7.68 7.10
N ASN A 111 -8.52 -7.83 7.81
CA ASN A 111 -9.39 -8.99 7.67
C ASN A 111 -10.03 -9.09 6.28
N GLU A 112 -10.36 -7.98 5.63
CA GLU A 112 -10.87 -7.99 4.24
C GLU A 112 -9.81 -8.55 3.29
N ILE A 113 -8.54 -8.15 3.47
CA ILE A 113 -7.43 -8.69 2.67
C ILE A 113 -7.33 -10.21 2.84
N ILE A 114 -7.36 -10.70 4.08
CA ILE A 114 -7.32 -12.14 4.37
C ILE A 114 -8.48 -12.85 3.70
N ASN A 115 -9.71 -12.35 3.86
CA ASN A 115 -10.91 -12.91 3.25
C ASN A 115 -10.80 -12.98 1.72
N PHE A 116 -10.22 -11.96 1.08
CA PHE A 116 -9.96 -11.98 -0.37
C PHE A 116 -8.97 -13.08 -0.77
N PHE A 117 -7.88 -13.25 -0.02
CA PHE A 117 -6.94 -14.34 -0.27
C PHE A 117 -7.62 -15.70 -0.08
N GLU A 118 -8.34 -15.92 1.01
CA GLU A 118 -9.05 -17.17 1.28
C GLU A 118 -10.06 -17.52 0.17
N LYS A 119 -10.86 -16.51 -0.25
CA LYS A 119 -11.82 -16.68 -1.34
C LYS A 119 -11.15 -17.07 -2.66
N LYS A 120 -10.03 -16.41 -3.00
CA LYS A 120 -9.31 -16.69 -4.26
C LYS A 120 -8.59 -18.03 -4.23
N LEU A 121 -8.04 -18.40 -3.09
CA LEU A 121 -7.28 -19.63 -2.91
C LEU A 121 -8.17 -20.82 -2.54
N LYS A 122 -9.46 -20.57 -2.24
CA LYS A 122 -10.44 -21.58 -1.77
C LYS A 122 -9.94 -22.37 -0.54
N LYS A 123 -9.15 -21.73 0.32
CA LYS A 123 -8.56 -22.32 1.52
C LYS A 123 -8.46 -21.31 2.63
N LYS A 124 -8.54 -21.77 3.89
CA LYS A 124 -8.34 -20.93 5.08
C LYS A 124 -6.85 -20.64 5.32
N ILE A 125 -6.60 -19.49 5.90
CA ILE A 125 -5.25 -19.01 6.24
C ILE A 125 -5.14 -18.94 7.75
N ASN A 126 -4.15 -19.62 8.31
CA ASN A 126 -3.94 -19.63 9.75
C ASN A 126 -3.21 -18.37 10.21
N PHE A 127 -3.79 -17.68 11.18
CA PHE A 127 -3.16 -16.53 11.83
C PHE A 127 -3.53 -16.43 13.31
N LYS A 128 -2.62 -15.82 14.08
CA LYS A 128 -2.84 -15.50 15.50
C LYS A 128 -3.04 -14.00 15.64
N LYS A 129 -4.08 -13.58 16.37
CA LYS A 129 -4.34 -12.19 16.74
C LYS A 129 -3.47 -11.83 17.94
N VAL A 130 -2.76 -10.71 17.86
CA VAL A 130 -1.95 -10.17 18.94
C VAL A 130 -2.35 -8.72 19.14
N ILE A 131 -2.66 -8.32 20.36
CA ILE A 131 -2.95 -6.92 20.65
C ILE A 131 -1.61 -6.18 20.67
N SER A 132 -1.47 -5.19 19.78
CA SER A 132 -0.26 -4.37 19.72
C SER A 132 -0.34 -3.28 20.78
N SER A 133 0.71 -3.20 21.60
CA SER A 133 0.93 -2.06 22.48
C SER A 133 1.18 -0.78 21.68
N LYS A 134 0.99 0.36 22.33
CA LYS A 134 1.06 1.78 21.86
C LYS A 134 1.84 2.08 20.57
N GLY A 135 1.26 2.92 19.72
CA GLY A 135 1.95 3.58 18.60
C GLY A 135 1.50 3.21 17.19
N ASN A 136 0.63 2.22 17.02
CA ASN A 136 0.11 1.88 15.70
C ASN A 136 -1.15 2.68 15.36
N LEU A 137 -1.19 3.26 14.16
CA LEU A 137 -2.36 3.98 13.66
C LEU A 137 -3.50 2.99 13.34
N ASN A 138 -4.72 3.31 13.80
CA ASN A 138 -5.92 2.52 13.52
C ASN A 138 -6.15 2.43 12.01
N TYR A 139 -6.03 3.55 11.32
CA TYR A 139 -6.17 3.60 9.86
C TYR A 139 -5.32 4.71 9.24
N THR A 140 -5.05 4.55 7.96
CA THR A 140 -4.47 5.60 7.11
C THR A 140 -5.24 5.65 5.80
N LEU A 141 -5.80 6.82 5.48
CA LEU A 141 -6.60 7.05 4.29
C LEU A 141 -6.00 8.23 3.51
N CYS A 142 -5.87 8.06 2.22
CA CYS A 142 -5.32 9.06 1.31
C CYS A 142 -6.40 10.05 0.85
N ASN A 143 -6.15 11.33 0.98
CA ASN A 143 -6.88 12.31 0.18
C ASN A 143 -6.15 12.51 -1.15
N ASN A 144 -6.65 11.90 -2.21
CA ASN A 144 -6.08 11.94 -3.57
C ASN A 144 -6.78 12.92 -4.51
N THR A 145 -7.59 13.84 -3.99
CA THR A 145 -8.38 14.81 -4.77
C THR A 145 -7.50 15.65 -5.69
N LYS A 146 -6.33 16.08 -5.19
CA LYS A 146 -5.41 16.94 -5.96
C LYS A 146 -4.89 16.24 -7.22
N ILE A 147 -4.49 14.96 -7.11
CA ILE A 147 -4.00 14.22 -8.27
C ILE A 147 -5.11 13.90 -9.27
N LYS A 148 -6.31 13.54 -8.78
CA LYS A 148 -7.48 13.30 -9.63
C LYS A 148 -7.84 14.54 -10.45
N ARG A 149 -7.94 15.70 -9.82
CA ARG A 149 -8.32 16.96 -10.48
C ARG A 149 -7.26 17.46 -11.44
N LYS A 150 -5.99 17.53 -10.99
CA LYS A 150 -4.90 18.13 -11.77
C LYS A 150 -4.53 17.31 -13.03
N PHE A 151 -4.63 15.99 -12.95
CA PHE A 151 -4.21 15.08 -14.02
C PHE A 151 -5.36 14.28 -14.63
N ASN A 152 -6.60 14.53 -14.23
CA ASN A 152 -7.78 13.73 -14.59
C ASN A 152 -7.52 12.22 -14.38
N PHE A 153 -6.80 11.90 -13.29
CA PHE A 153 -6.32 10.55 -13.04
C PHE A 153 -7.42 9.68 -12.41
N LYS A 154 -7.63 8.50 -13.00
CA LYS A 154 -8.56 7.49 -12.47
C LYS A 154 -7.78 6.26 -12.02
N PHE A 155 -7.88 5.91 -10.73
CA PHE A 155 -7.35 4.66 -10.21
C PHE A 155 -8.18 3.50 -10.77
N LYS A 156 -7.52 2.50 -11.37
CA LYS A 156 -8.20 1.42 -12.10
C LYS A 156 -8.15 0.09 -11.36
N PHE A 157 -7.17 -0.12 -10.48
CA PHE A 157 -6.94 -1.42 -9.86
C PHE A 157 -7.38 -1.39 -8.39
N ASP A 158 -8.27 -2.30 -8.04
CA ASP A 158 -8.81 -2.48 -6.70
C ASP A 158 -8.06 -3.56 -5.89
N LEU A 159 -8.60 -3.90 -4.70
CA LEU A 159 -8.04 -4.95 -3.86
C LEU A 159 -8.04 -6.32 -4.55
N SER A 160 -9.04 -6.62 -5.37
CA SER A 160 -9.12 -7.89 -6.09
C SER A 160 -7.93 -8.07 -7.03
N GLU A 161 -7.60 -7.00 -7.80
CA GLU A 161 -6.46 -7.02 -8.71
C GLU A 161 -5.12 -7.07 -7.98
N ILE A 162 -5.00 -6.35 -6.86
CA ILE A 162 -3.83 -6.41 -5.98
C ILE A 162 -3.60 -7.85 -5.51
N VAL A 163 -4.62 -8.50 -4.94
CA VAL A 163 -4.52 -9.87 -4.41
C VAL A 163 -4.25 -10.88 -5.51
N LYS A 164 -4.95 -10.78 -6.67
CA LYS A 164 -4.68 -11.63 -7.82
C LYS A 164 -3.22 -11.59 -8.26
N SER A 165 -2.66 -10.39 -8.35
CA SER A 165 -1.25 -10.22 -8.75
C SER A 165 -0.27 -10.83 -7.76
N CYS A 166 -0.60 -10.82 -6.45
CA CYS A 166 0.22 -11.43 -5.41
C CYS A 166 0.18 -12.97 -5.45
N ILE A 167 -1.00 -13.56 -5.75
CA ILE A 167 -1.18 -15.02 -5.77
C ILE A 167 -0.48 -15.64 -6.99
N ASN A 168 -0.60 -15.02 -8.15
CA ASN A 168 -0.09 -15.55 -9.42
C ASN A 168 1.44 -15.54 -9.50
N LYS A 169 2.11 -14.87 -8.59
CA LYS A 169 3.56 -14.85 -8.55
C LYS A 169 4.11 -16.06 -7.79
N LYS A 170 4.83 -16.94 -8.49
CA LYS A 170 5.72 -17.91 -7.82
C LYS A 170 6.82 -17.09 -7.14
N ILE A 171 6.86 -17.13 -5.80
CA ILE A 171 8.03 -16.65 -5.05
C ILE A 171 9.06 -17.75 -5.21
N ILE A 172 10.08 -17.52 -6.00
CA ILE A 172 11.24 -18.40 -6.16
C ILE A 172 12.11 -18.30 -4.92
#